data_0853f1f78fb121e373ba95808e751c8e
#
_entry.id   0853f1f78fb121e373ba95808e751c8e
#
_cell.length_a   1.000
_cell.length_b   1.000
_cell.length_c   1.000
_cell.angle_alpha   90.00
_cell.angle_beta   90.00
_cell.angle_gamma   90.00
#
_symmetry.space_group_name_H-M   'P 1'
#
loop_
_entity.id
_entity.type
_entity.pdbx_description
1 polymer ?
#
loop_
_entity_poly.entity_id
_entity_poly.type
_entity_poly.pdbx_seq_one_letter_code
_entity_poly.pdbx_strand_id
1 'polypeptide(L)'
;MEGLAASRAARLASDMDLQVIQTLFHKMEMAHSKRHAADEARLDAEFHLSIFEASHNVIMLHMMRSMYQLLQEGVFYNRRVMFKQRTTRDELLAQHRAINDALQNRDPAGAQAAVEAHLNYVRGCLEDQNRANANADYAQRRFEHEKNRQ
;
A
#
# COMPACT_ATOMS: atom_id res chain seq x y z
N MET A 1 -7.74 10.10 5.16
CA MET A 1 -8.96 9.27 5.07
C MET A 1 -8.68 7.85 5.60
N GLU A 2 -7.68 7.16 5.12
CA GLU A 2 -7.36 5.76 5.49
C GLU A 2 -6.98 5.61 6.97
N GLY A 3 -6.16 6.51 7.54
CA GLY A 3 -5.87 6.51 8.97
C GLY A 3 -7.13 6.65 9.85
N LEU A 4 -8.09 7.47 9.43
CA LEU A 4 -9.39 7.58 10.12
C LEU A 4 -10.20 6.29 9.99
N ALA A 5 -10.16 5.61 8.84
CA ALA A 5 -10.81 4.32 8.67
C ALA A 5 -10.21 3.27 9.60
N ALA A 6 -8.88 3.21 9.71
CA ALA A 6 -8.18 2.31 10.61
C ALA A 6 -8.51 2.57 12.09
N SER A 7 -8.50 3.83 12.52
CA SER A 7 -8.92 4.22 13.87
C SER A 7 -10.34 3.78 14.17
N ARG A 8 -11.25 3.98 13.20
CA ARG A 8 -12.64 3.59 13.34
C ARG A 8 -12.80 2.06 13.32
N ALA A 9 -12.08 1.35 12.45
CA ALA A 9 -12.08 -0.10 12.42
C ALA A 9 -11.61 -0.71 13.74
N ALA A 10 -10.54 -0.19 14.34
CA ALA A 10 -10.07 -0.64 15.65
C ALA A 10 -11.14 -0.57 16.74
N ARG A 11 -12.03 0.45 16.67
CA ARG A 11 -13.12 0.63 17.64
C ARG A 11 -14.36 -0.21 17.32
N LEU A 12 -14.74 -0.31 16.04
CA LEU A 12 -16.07 -0.75 15.62
C LEU A 12 -16.10 -2.07 14.86
N ALA A 13 -14.95 -2.57 14.42
CA ALA A 13 -14.88 -3.85 13.71
C ALA A 13 -15.45 -4.99 14.57
N SER A 14 -16.23 -5.87 13.96
CA SER A 14 -16.60 -7.13 14.55
C SER A 14 -15.39 -8.06 14.67
N ASP A 15 -15.49 -9.11 15.47
CA ASP A 15 -14.45 -10.12 15.55
C ASP A 15 -14.23 -10.80 14.21
N MET A 16 -15.30 -10.95 13.40
CA MET A 16 -15.21 -11.50 12.05
C MET A 16 -14.47 -10.56 11.09
N ASP A 17 -14.69 -9.25 11.18
CA ASP A 17 -13.94 -8.26 10.38
C ASP A 17 -12.44 -8.36 10.70
N LEU A 18 -12.09 -8.44 11.98
CA LEU A 18 -10.70 -8.59 12.40
C LEU A 18 -10.08 -9.91 11.91
N GLN A 19 -10.86 -11.00 11.90
CA GLN A 19 -10.40 -12.27 11.33
C GLN A 19 -10.15 -12.18 9.82
N VAL A 20 -10.97 -11.46 9.08
CA VAL A 20 -10.74 -11.22 7.63
C VAL A 20 -9.43 -10.46 7.44
N ILE A 21 -9.20 -9.38 8.18
CA ILE A 21 -7.96 -8.59 8.11
C ILE A 21 -6.75 -9.47 8.46
N GLN A 22 -6.82 -10.23 9.53
CA GLN A 22 -5.78 -11.17 9.95
C GLN A 22 -5.47 -12.21 8.87
N THR A 23 -6.50 -12.77 8.26
CA THR A 23 -6.37 -13.76 7.18
C THR A 23 -5.68 -13.16 5.95
N LEU A 24 -6.05 -11.94 5.56
CA LEU A 24 -5.39 -11.23 4.46
C LEU A 24 -3.93 -10.94 4.77
N PHE A 25 -3.62 -10.53 5.99
CA PHE A 25 -2.23 -10.32 6.41
C PHE A 25 -1.40 -11.62 6.34
N HIS A 26 -1.93 -12.75 6.80
CA HIS A 26 -1.24 -14.03 6.66
C HIS A 26 -1.01 -14.43 5.20
N LYS A 27 -1.97 -14.16 4.30
CA LYS A 27 -1.75 -14.37 2.87
C LYS A 27 -0.64 -13.47 2.31
N MET A 28 -0.52 -12.24 2.81
CA MET A 28 0.58 -11.34 2.44
C MET A 28 1.94 -11.92 2.89
N GLU A 29 2.04 -12.45 4.11
CA GLU A 29 3.25 -13.12 4.58
C GLU A 29 3.64 -14.32 3.69
N MET A 30 2.66 -15.11 3.28
CA MET A 30 2.88 -16.24 2.37
C MET A 30 3.33 -15.80 0.97
N ALA A 31 2.69 -14.77 0.41
CA ALA A 31 3.08 -14.22 -0.89
C ALA A 31 4.50 -13.62 -0.85
N HIS A 32 4.83 -12.95 0.24
CA HIS A 32 6.16 -12.41 0.49
C HIS A 32 7.23 -13.52 0.51
N SER A 33 6.98 -14.62 1.21
CA SER A 33 7.91 -15.76 1.27
C SER A 33 8.13 -16.41 -0.09
N LYS A 34 7.10 -16.44 -0.94
CA LYS A 34 7.15 -16.95 -2.32
C LYS A 34 7.74 -15.96 -3.33
N ARG A 35 8.00 -14.71 -2.93
CA ARG A 35 8.51 -13.63 -3.77
C ARG A 35 7.66 -13.35 -5.01
N HIS A 36 6.35 -13.40 -4.87
CA HIS A 36 5.42 -13.19 -5.97
C HIS A 36 4.83 -11.77 -5.93
N ALA A 37 5.52 -10.82 -6.59
CA ALA A 37 5.20 -9.39 -6.52
C ALA A 37 3.76 -9.03 -6.94
N ALA A 38 3.19 -9.75 -7.90
CA ALA A 38 1.82 -9.51 -8.34
C ALA A 38 0.79 -9.88 -7.27
N ASP A 39 1.00 -11.02 -6.57
CA ASP A 39 0.13 -11.41 -5.46
C ASP A 39 0.30 -10.49 -4.25
N GLU A 40 1.53 -10.07 -3.95
CA GLU A 40 1.78 -9.10 -2.88
C GLU A 40 1.03 -7.79 -3.16
N ALA A 41 1.09 -7.26 -4.40
CA ALA A 41 0.40 -6.04 -4.78
C ALA A 41 -1.13 -6.17 -4.70
N ARG A 42 -1.68 -7.31 -5.12
CA ARG A 42 -3.12 -7.58 -5.04
C ARG A 42 -3.58 -7.69 -3.60
N LEU A 43 -2.87 -8.44 -2.78
CA LEU A 43 -3.20 -8.63 -1.36
C LEU A 43 -3.05 -7.34 -0.55
N ASP A 44 -2.08 -6.50 -0.89
CA ASP A 44 -1.94 -5.16 -0.33
C ASP A 44 -3.21 -4.33 -0.55
N ALA A 45 -3.73 -4.31 -1.78
CA ALA A 45 -4.97 -3.61 -2.09
C ALA A 45 -6.18 -4.18 -1.34
N GLU A 46 -6.31 -5.51 -1.27
CA GLU A 46 -7.39 -6.19 -0.53
C GLU A 46 -7.31 -5.93 0.97
N PHE A 47 -6.11 -5.93 1.55
CA PHE A 47 -5.88 -5.61 2.96
C PHE A 47 -6.36 -4.21 3.32
N HIS A 48 -5.95 -3.21 2.55
CA HIS A 48 -6.39 -1.84 2.77
C HIS A 48 -7.90 -1.66 2.59
N LEU A 49 -8.48 -2.29 1.57
CA LEU A 49 -9.93 -2.25 1.37
C LEU A 49 -10.69 -2.87 2.55
N SER A 50 -10.20 -3.98 3.12
CA SER A 50 -10.83 -4.64 4.27
C SER A 50 -10.86 -3.75 5.52
N ILE A 51 -9.89 -2.86 5.68
CA ILE A 51 -9.90 -1.85 6.78
C ILE A 51 -11.07 -0.87 6.60
N PHE A 52 -11.33 -0.41 5.36
CA PHE A 52 -12.49 0.45 5.08
C PHE A 52 -13.81 -0.29 5.32
N GLU A 53 -13.90 -1.56 4.95
CA GLU A 53 -15.07 -2.40 5.24
C GLU A 53 -15.29 -2.54 6.74
N ALA A 54 -14.24 -2.87 7.50
CA ALA A 54 -14.27 -3.00 8.96
C ALA A 54 -14.55 -1.69 9.69
N SER A 55 -14.34 -0.55 9.06
CA SER A 55 -14.67 0.76 9.63
C SER A 55 -16.18 1.01 9.75
N HIS A 56 -17.01 0.21 9.07
CA HIS A 56 -18.46 0.35 8.97
C HIS A 56 -18.92 1.76 8.57
N ASN A 57 -18.10 2.42 7.74
CA ASN A 57 -18.44 3.72 7.15
C ASN A 57 -18.67 3.55 5.65
N VAL A 58 -19.94 3.45 5.28
CA VAL A 58 -20.37 3.19 3.89
C VAL A 58 -19.89 4.27 2.93
N ILE A 59 -19.85 5.52 3.36
CA ILE A 59 -19.41 6.65 2.52
C ILE A 59 -17.92 6.53 2.22
N MET A 60 -17.09 6.30 3.25
CA MET A 60 -15.65 6.11 3.07
C MET A 60 -15.34 4.91 2.19
N LEU A 61 -16.05 3.79 2.40
CA LEU A 61 -15.91 2.59 1.60
C LEU A 61 -16.26 2.84 0.13
N HIS A 62 -17.37 3.53 -0.12
CA HIS A 62 -17.82 3.84 -1.48
C HIS A 62 -16.83 4.77 -2.20
N MET A 63 -16.34 5.80 -1.52
CA MET A 63 -15.31 6.69 -2.05
C MET A 63 -14.03 5.93 -2.39
N MET A 64 -13.57 5.05 -1.50
CA MET A 64 -12.37 4.25 -1.73
C MET A 64 -12.54 3.31 -2.93
N ARG A 65 -13.66 2.59 -3.03
CA ARG A 65 -13.94 1.72 -4.17
C ARG A 65 -13.96 2.48 -5.48
N SER A 66 -14.58 3.67 -5.51
CA SER A 66 -14.59 4.53 -6.70
C SER A 66 -13.19 4.99 -7.09
N MET A 67 -12.36 5.38 -6.11
CA MET A 67 -10.96 5.74 -6.35
C MET A 67 -10.15 4.55 -6.89
N TYR A 68 -10.33 3.36 -6.36
CA TYR A 68 -9.67 2.16 -6.87
C TYR A 68 -10.04 1.88 -8.33
N GLN A 69 -11.30 2.01 -8.69
CA GLN A 69 -11.76 1.82 -10.07
C GLN A 69 -11.13 2.83 -11.04
N LEU A 70 -11.04 4.11 -10.64
CA LEU A 70 -10.47 5.17 -11.46
C LEU A 70 -8.94 5.07 -11.60
N LEU A 71 -8.25 4.57 -10.58
CA LEU A 71 -6.79 4.53 -10.50
C LEU A 71 -6.23 3.12 -10.70
N GLN A 72 -7.08 2.15 -11.05
CA GLN A 72 -6.74 0.73 -11.01
C GLN A 72 -5.43 0.40 -11.72
N GLU A 73 -5.22 0.89 -12.94
CA GLU A 73 -4.00 0.60 -13.68
C GLU A 73 -2.76 1.27 -13.06
N GLY A 74 -2.85 2.54 -12.69
CA GLY A 74 -1.74 3.29 -12.11
C GLY A 74 -1.36 2.81 -10.72
N VAL A 75 -2.34 2.56 -9.86
CA VAL A 75 -2.11 2.09 -8.48
C VAL A 75 -1.52 0.69 -8.47
N PHE A 76 -2.03 -0.23 -9.29
CA PHE A 76 -1.47 -1.58 -9.40
C PHE A 76 -0.08 -1.58 -10.01
N TYR A 77 0.18 -0.74 -11.00
CA TYR A 77 1.52 -0.61 -11.57
C TYR A 77 2.53 -0.15 -10.52
N ASN A 78 2.24 0.90 -9.78
CA ASN A 78 3.11 1.44 -8.73
C ASN A 78 3.36 0.40 -7.62
N ARG A 79 2.32 -0.30 -7.16
CA ARG A 79 2.47 -1.39 -6.19
C ARG A 79 3.38 -2.50 -6.72
N ARG A 80 3.15 -2.97 -7.94
CA ARG A 80 3.99 -4.02 -8.54
C ARG A 80 5.45 -3.61 -8.64
N VAL A 81 5.74 -2.36 -8.95
CA VAL A 81 7.12 -1.84 -8.99
C VAL A 81 7.74 -1.83 -7.60
N MET A 82 7.02 -1.35 -6.59
CA MET A 82 7.49 -1.33 -5.20
C MET A 82 7.78 -2.75 -4.69
N PHE A 83 6.94 -3.71 -4.99
CA PHE A 83 7.13 -5.11 -4.58
C PHE A 83 8.21 -5.87 -5.36
N LYS A 84 8.82 -5.28 -6.36
CA LYS A 84 10.01 -5.86 -7.04
C LYS A 84 11.31 -5.61 -6.28
N GLN A 85 11.37 -4.59 -5.44
CA GLN A 85 12.57 -4.24 -4.68
C GLN A 85 12.55 -4.96 -3.32
N ARG A 86 13.59 -5.72 -3.01
CA ARG A 86 13.66 -6.53 -1.79
C ARG A 86 13.51 -5.71 -0.51
N THR A 87 14.28 -4.64 -0.38
CA THR A 87 14.25 -3.76 0.81
C THR A 87 12.88 -3.12 1.02
N THR A 88 12.25 -2.67 -0.06
CA THR A 88 10.90 -2.09 -0.02
C THR A 88 9.86 -3.13 0.38
N ARG A 89 9.96 -4.36 -0.14
CA ARG A 89 9.05 -5.45 0.21
C ARG A 89 9.10 -5.81 1.69
N ASP A 90 10.31 -5.94 2.24
CA ASP A 90 10.51 -6.27 3.65
C ASP A 90 9.94 -5.17 4.56
N GLU A 91 10.17 -3.92 4.21
CA GLU A 91 9.66 -2.76 4.95
C GLU A 91 8.13 -2.66 4.88
N LEU A 92 7.54 -2.84 3.68
CA LEU A 92 6.09 -2.83 3.51
C LEU A 92 5.41 -3.93 4.34
N LEU A 93 5.98 -5.14 4.37
CA LEU A 93 5.43 -6.23 5.18
C LEU A 93 5.49 -5.89 6.68
N ALA A 94 6.60 -5.30 7.16
CA ALA A 94 6.74 -4.88 8.54
C ALA A 94 5.70 -3.80 8.91
N GLN A 95 5.44 -2.86 8.02
CA GLN A 95 4.43 -1.82 8.24
C GLN A 95 3.01 -2.39 8.24
N HIS A 96 2.68 -3.30 7.33
CA HIS A 96 1.38 -3.98 7.36
C HIS A 96 1.18 -4.82 8.62
N ARG A 97 2.26 -5.42 9.13
CA ARG A 97 2.22 -6.11 10.43
C ARG A 97 1.86 -5.15 11.56
N ALA A 98 2.48 -3.98 11.61
CA ALA A 98 2.19 -2.98 12.62
C ALA A 98 0.72 -2.50 12.56
N ILE A 99 0.18 -2.31 11.33
CA ILE A 99 -1.24 -1.97 11.14
C ILE A 99 -2.13 -3.10 11.66
N ASN A 100 -1.87 -4.34 11.25
CA ASN A 100 -2.66 -5.49 11.68
C ASN A 100 -2.62 -5.66 13.20
N ASP A 101 -1.46 -5.58 13.83
CA ASP A 101 -1.30 -5.74 15.27
C ASP A 101 -2.10 -4.68 16.04
N ALA A 102 -2.06 -3.42 15.61
CA ALA A 102 -2.84 -2.35 16.22
C ALA A 102 -4.35 -2.59 16.09
N LEU A 103 -4.82 -3.09 14.93
CA LEU A 103 -6.23 -3.42 14.71
C LEU A 103 -6.66 -4.61 15.60
N GLN A 104 -5.87 -5.69 15.66
CA GLN A 104 -6.17 -6.85 16.48
C GLN A 104 -6.19 -6.52 17.98
N ASN A 105 -5.34 -5.59 18.41
CA ASN A 105 -5.32 -5.09 19.78
C ASN A 105 -6.40 -4.02 20.06
N ARG A 106 -7.22 -3.70 19.06
CA ARG A 106 -8.24 -2.65 19.16
C ARG A 106 -7.67 -1.32 19.68
N ASP A 107 -6.52 -0.92 19.13
CA ASP A 107 -5.84 0.34 19.43
C ASP A 107 -6.11 1.38 18.33
N PRO A 108 -7.07 2.29 18.50
CA PRO A 108 -7.44 3.26 17.46
C PRO A 108 -6.33 4.26 17.13
N ALA A 109 -5.59 4.71 18.12
CA ALA A 109 -4.50 5.66 17.93
C ALA A 109 -3.31 5.00 17.25
N GLY A 110 -2.95 3.79 17.68
CA GLY A 110 -1.89 2.99 17.06
C GLY A 110 -2.22 2.60 15.63
N ALA A 111 -3.45 2.21 15.34
CA ALA A 111 -3.90 1.86 13.99
C ALA A 111 -3.82 3.07 13.05
N GLN A 112 -4.27 4.24 13.49
CA GLN A 112 -4.17 5.47 12.71
C GLN A 112 -2.71 5.83 12.44
N ALA A 113 -1.87 5.85 13.47
CA ALA A 113 -0.45 6.21 13.34
C ALA A 113 0.31 5.23 12.43
N ALA A 114 0.03 3.92 12.51
CA ALA A 114 0.66 2.91 11.68
C ALA A 114 0.29 3.09 10.20
N VAL A 115 -0.98 3.36 9.89
CA VAL A 115 -1.44 3.64 8.52
C VAL A 115 -0.81 4.93 7.99
N GLU A 116 -0.80 5.99 8.76
CA GLU A 116 -0.20 7.27 8.34
C GLU A 116 1.30 7.14 8.07
N ALA A 117 2.04 6.40 8.90
CA ALA A 117 3.45 6.09 8.69
C ALA A 117 3.67 5.29 7.41
N HIS A 118 2.84 4.27 7.17
CA HIS A 118 2.86 3.46 5.95
C HIS A 118 2.62 4.30 4.69
N LEU A 119 1.58 5.12 4.68
CA LEU A 119 1.26 5.97 3.52
C LEU A 119 2.34 7.03 3.25
N ASN A 120 2.96 7.58 4.29
CA ASN A 120 4.10 8.49 4.15
C ASN A 120 5.31 7.80 3.54
N TYR A 121 5.61 6.57 3.95
CA TYR A 121 6.68 5.76 3.37
C TYR A 121 6.43 5.46 1.88
N VAL A 122 5.22 5.01 1.54
CA VAL A 122 4.81 4.73 0.15
C VAL A 122 4.96 5.98 -0.72
N ARG A 123 4.49 7.13 -0.22
CA ARG A 123 4.63 8.41 -0.94
C ARG A 123 6.10 8.76 -1.19
N GLY A 124 6.96 8.63 -0.19
CA GLY A 124 8.40 8.87 -0.32
C GLY A 124 9.04 7.97 -1.38
N CYS A 125 8.72 6.69 -1.38
CA CYS A 125 9.22 5.75 -2.40
C CYS A 125 8.77 6.13 -3.82
N LEU A 126 7.53 6.57 -4.00
CA LEU A 126 7.01 7.00 -5.30
C LEU A 126 7.65 8.29 -5.78
N GLU A 127 7.88 9.26 -4.89
CA GLU A 127 8.57 10.52 -5.20
C GLU A 127 10.02 10.25 -5.64
N ASP A 128 10.74 9.39 -4.94
CA ASP A 128 12.11 8.99 -5.28
C ASP A 128 12.17 8.28 -6.62
N GLN A 129 11.22 7.39 -6.91
CA GLN A 129 11.13 6.72 -8.18
C GLN A 129 10.84 7.67 -9.34
N ASN A 130 9.92 8.62 -9.16
CA ASN A 130 9.61 9.63 -10.17
C ASN A 130 10.83 10.51 -10.45
N ARG A 131 11.59 10.88 -9.44
CA ARG A 131 12.84 11.63 -9.58
C ARG A 131 13.89 10.84 -10.35
N ALA A 132 14.06 9.55 -10.04
CA ALA A 132 15.00 8.67 -10.74
C ALA A 132 14.62 8.51 -12.22
N ASN A 133 13.33 8.33 -12.53
CA ASN A 133 12.84 8.25 -13.90
C ASN A 133 13.07 9.56 -14.68
N ALA A 134 12.79 10.71 -14.09
CA ALA A 134 13.04 12.02 -14.71
C ALA A 134 14.52 12.24 -15.01
N ASN A 135 15.43 11.84 -14.10
CA ASN A 135 16.86 11.91 -14.31
C ASN A 135 17.34 10.98 -15.43
N ALA A 136 16.79 9.78 -15.52
CA ALA A 136 17.10 8.84 -16.59
C ALA A 136 16.67 9.37 -17.96
N ASP A 137 15.44 9.93 -18.06
CA ASP A 137 14.94 10.56 -19.28
C ASP A 137 15.81 11.75 -19.72
N TYR A 138 16.24 12.57 -18.77
CA TYR A 138 17.13 13.69 -19.07
C TYR A 138 18.51 13.21 -19.58
N ALA A 139 19.08 12.20 -18.96
CA ALA A 139 20.36 11.61 -19.41
C ALA A 139 20.24 10.99 -20.80
N GLN A 140 19.13 10.30 -21.10
CA GLN A 140 18.83 9.73 -22.41
C GLN A 140 18.79 10.81 -23.49
N ARG A 141 18.05 11.91 -23.25
CA ARG A 141 17.94 13.05 -24.20
C ARG A 141 19.30 13.70 -24.45
N ARG A 142 20.13 13.86 -23.42
CA ARG A 142 21.50 14.38 -23.56
C ARG A 142 22.34 13.47 -24.46
N PHE A 143 22.28 12.16 -24.23
CA PHE A 143 23.02 11.19 -25.01
C PHE A 143 22.60 11.22 -26.50
N GLU A 144 21.32 11.25 -26.78
CA GLU A 144 20.79 11.34 -28.15
C GLU A 144 21.20 12.63 -28.84
N HIS A 145 21.20 13.76 -28.11
CA HIS A 145 21.64 15.04 -28.65
C HIS A 145 23.13 15.01 -29.04
N GLU A 146 24.00 14.45 -28.17
CA GLU A 146 25.43 14.35 -28.47
C GLU A 146 25.71 13.40 -29.65
N LYS A 147 24.97 12.31 -29.76
CA LYS A 147 25.08 11.38 -30.88
C LYS A 147 24.73 12.02 -32.23
N ASN A 148 23.74 12.92 -32.24
CA ASN A 148 23.29 13.60 -33.44
C ASN A 148 24.14 14.84 -33.83
N ARG A 149 25.13 15.24 -33.01
CA ARG A 149 26.06 16.33 -33.29
C ARG A 149 27.29 15.90 -34.12
N GLN A 150 27.48 14.62 -34.35
CA GLN A 150 28.53 14.06 -35.22
C GLN A 150 28.03 13.96 -36.65
#